data_86dd431bfef0ff92b4603c7945951040
#
_entry.id   86dd431bfef0ff92b4603c7945951040
#
_cell.length_a   1.000
_cell.length_b   1.000
_cell.length_c   1.000
_cell.angle_alpha   90.00
_cell.angle_beta   90.00
_cell.angle_gamma   90.00
#
_symmetry.space_group_name_H-M   'P 1'
#
loop_
_entity.id
_entity.type
_entity.pdbx_description
1 polymer ?
#
loop_
_entity_poly.entity_id
_entity_poly.type
_entity_poly.pdbx_seq_one_letter_code
_entity_poly.pdbx_strand_id
1 'polypeptide(L)'
;ILMGRNAPYQGHITIGGVELSEIEESNLMQTITYISHNSYLFKGTVRDNLLMGDPNATDEQMWHVLEQTKLAAFLRSEQGLDTLLLEKASNLSGGQCQRLALSRALLHNSPIYIFDEATSNIDVESEDDIMEQIYHLAKTKTVILISHRLANVVQADHIYVMKHGNITEQGTHERLMEQQGTYYEPYHSQKQLEQYGKEAAV
;
A
#
# COMPACT_ATOMS: atom_id res chain seq x y z
N ILE A 1 -1.83 3.94 -15.87
CA ILE A 1 -3.08 4.03 -16.65
C ILE A 1 -4.26 4.24 -15.68
N LEU A 2 -4.50 3.37 -14.69
CA LEU A 2 -5.65 3.45 -13.76
C LEU A 2 -5.82 4.81 -13.08
N MET A 3 -4.76 5.58 -12.89
CA MET A 3 -4.80 6.93 -12.33
C MET A 3 -5.02 8.02 -13.40
N GLY A 4 -5.43 7.68 -14.61
CA GLY A 4 -5.67 8.62 -15.71
C GLY A 4 -4.44 9.31 -16.30
N ARG A 5 -3.22 9.02 -15.80
CA ARG A 5 -2.00 9.77 -16.14
C ARG A 5 -1.32 9.35 -17.45
N ASN A 6 -1.63 8.16 -17.95
CA ASN A 6 -0.97 7.58 -19.14
C ASN A 6 -2.03 7.28 -20.21
N ALA A 7 -2.26 8.24 -21.08
CA ALA A 7 -3.09 8.08 -22.29
C ALA A 7 -2.24 8.48 -23.52
N PRO A 8 -2.48 7.90 -24.73
CA PRO A 8 -3.50 6.87 -24.99
C PRO A 8 -3.01 5.47 -24.59
N TYR A 9 -3.96 4.57 -24.33
CA TYR A 9 -3.74 3.13 -24.13
C TYR A 9 -4.61 2.32 -25.11
N GLN A 10 -4.30 1.04 -25.31
CA GLN A 10 -5.11 0.14 -26.15
C GLN A 10 -5.91 -0.80 -25.24
N GLY A 11 -7.14 -1.09 -25.66
CA GLY A 11 -8.07 -1.93 -24.92
C GLY A 11 -9.08 -1.11 -24.11
N HIS A 12 -9.85 -1.79 -23.26
CA HIS A 12 -10.92 -1.22 -22.45
C HIS A 12 -10.63 -1.40 -20.96
N ILE A 13 -10.85 -0.35 -20.19
CA ILE A 13 -10.75 -0.39 -18.73
C ILE A 13 -12.03 0.22 -18.18
N THR A 14 -12.75 -0.54 -17.38
CA THR A 14 -13.97 -0.07 -16.73
C THR A 14 -13.86 -0.11 -15.21
N ILE A 15 -14.43 0.89 -14.54
CA ILE A 15 -14.56 0.96 -13.09
C ILE A 15 -16.04 1.09 -12.77
N GLY A 16 -16.60 0.10 -12.05
CA GLY A 16 -18.03 0.07 -11.79
C GLY A 16 -18.90 0.03 -13.06
N GLY A 17 -18.36 -0.52 -14.17
CA GLY A 17 -19.05 -0.59 -15.46
C GLY A 17 -18.93 0.67 -16.33
N VAL A 18 -18.27 1.73 -15.85
CA VAL A 18 -18.03 2.98 -16.60
C VAL A 18 -16.63 2.94 -17.20
N GLU A 19 -16.49 3.28 -18.48
CA GLU A 19 -15.20 3.35 -19.17
C GLU A 19 -14.29 4.40 -18.52
N LEU A 20 -13.02 4.07 -18.28
CA LEU A 20 -12.07 4.94 -17.58
C LEU A 20 -11.95 6.33 -18.23
N SER A 21 -12.01 6.41 -19.55
CA SER A 21 -11.95 7.65 -20.32
C SER A 21 -13.18 8.55 -20.14
N GLU A 22 -14.28 8.02 -19.62
CA GLU A 22 -15.54 8.75 -19.37
C GLU A 22 -15.67 9.21 -17.91
N ILE A 23 -14.76 8.73 -17.03
CA ILE A 23 -14.77 9.11 -15.61
C ILE A 23 -14.07 10.46 -15.46
N GLU A 24 -14.76 11.44 -14.86
CA GLU A 24 -14.15 12.71 -14.50
C GLU A 24 -12.99 12.52 -13.51
N GLU A 25 -11.92 13.29 -13.66
CA GLU A 25 -10.71 13.18 -12.84
C GLU A 25 -11.00 13.31 -11.33
N SER A 26 -11.91 14.20 -10.95
CA SER A 26 -12.36 14.39 -9.57
C SER A 26 -12.98 13.11 -8.99
N ASN A 27 -13.83 12.43 -9.76
CA ASN A 27 -14.48 11.19 -9.38
C ASN A 27 -13.47 10.04 -9.32
N LEU A 28 -12.52 10.00 -10.26
CA LEU A 28 -11.46 9.00 -10.26
C LEU A 28 -10.59 9.13 -9.01
N MET A 29 -10.21 10.36 -8.62
CA MET A 29 -9.41 10.62 -7.42
C MET A 29 -10.15 10.28 -6.13
N GLN A 30 -11.48 10.37 -6.08
CA GLN A 30 -12.27 9.91 -4.96
C GLN A 30 -12.43 8.38 -4.93
N THR A 31 -12.36 7.74 -6.11
CA THR A 31 -12.57 6.30 -6.25
C THR A 31 -11.31 5.49 -6.00
N ILE A 32 -10.13 6.01 -6.38
CA ILE A 32 -8.87 5.28 -6.29
C ILE A 32 -7.87 6.04 -5.42
N THR A 33 -7.37 5.37 -4.39
CA THR A 33 -6.21 5.82 -3.61
C THR A 33 -4.98 5.04 -4.04
N TYR A 34 -3.93 5.76 -4.45
CA TYR A 34 -2.64 5.20 -4.86
C TYR A 34 -1.57 5.48 -3.81
N ILE A 35 -0.92 4.44 -3.32
CA ILE A 35 0.15 4.50 -2.33
C ILE A 35 1.40 3.83 -2.93
N SER A 36 2.50 4.57 -3.03
CA SER A 36 3.79 4.06 -3.51
C SER A 36 4.83 4.04 -2.38
N HIS A 37 5.95 3.37 -2.63
CA HIS A 37 7.11 3.39 -1.73
C HIS A 37 7.65 4.80 -1.44
N ASN A 38 7.42 5.76 -2.35
CA ASN A 38 7.80 7.16 -2.22
C ASN A 38 6.60 8.07 -1.91
N SER A 39 5.68 7.62 -1.06
CA SER A 39 4.54 8.45 -0.66
C SER A 39 5.03 9.75 -0.02
N TYR A 40 4.67 10.88 -0.65
CA TYR A 40 5.16 12.19 -0.23
C TYR A 40 4.40 12.69 1.00
N LEU A 41 5.16 13.07 2.02
CA LEU A 41 4.66 13.78 3.19
C LEU A 41 5.15 15.23 3.12
N PHE A 42 4.25 16.15 3.42
CA PHE A 42 4.50 17.58 3.33
C PHE A 42 5.04 18.11 4.65
N LYS A 43 5.88 19.14 4.55
CA LYS A 43 6.29 19.93 5.71
C LYS A 43 5.06 20.56 6.36
N GLY A 44 4.95 20.47 7.67
CA GLY A 44 3.79 20.92 8.45
C GLY A 44 3.60 20.02 9.64
N THR A 45 2.40 19.90 10.15
CA THR A 45 2.06 18.96 11.23
C THR A 45 1.62 17.60 10.70
N VAL A 46 1.58 16.60 11.58
CA VAL A 46 0.90 15.31 11.28
C VAL A 46 -0.55 15.57 10.93
N ARG A 47 -1.23 16.45 11.65
CA ARG A 47 -2.61 16.90 11.39
C ARG A 47 -2.76 17.40 9.96
N ASP A 48 -1.91 18.34 9.52
CA ASP A 48 -1.97 18.90 8.17
C ASP A 48 -1.87 17.81 7.10
N ASN A 49 -0.99 16.83 7.30
CA ASN A 49 -0.83 15.71 6.38
C ASN A 49 -2.04 14.76 6.36
N LEU A 50 -2.67 14.52 7.50
CA LEU A 50 -3.87 13.68 7.59
C LEU A 50 -5.10 14.37 6.96
N LEU A 51 -5.25 15.68 7.16
CA LEU A 51 -6.33 16.47 6.55
C LEU A 51 -6.26 16.53 5.02
N MET A 52 -5.13 16.19 4.40
CA MET A 52 -5.07 15.99 2.95
C MET A 52 -5.82 14.72 2.49
N GLY A 53 -6.03 13.75 3.38
CA GLY A 53 -6.86 12.58 3.10
C GLY A 53 -8.35 12.89 3.22
N ASP A 54 -8.73 13.53 4.34
CA ASP A 54 -10.08 14.05 4.57
C ASP A 54 -10.01 15.39 5.27
N PRO A 55 -10.35 16.53 4.59
CA PRO A 55 -10.32 17.87 5.18
C PRO A 55 -11.27 18.05 6.38
N ASN A 56 -12.26 17.18 6.53
CA ASN A 56 -13.25 17.23 7.60
C ASN A 56 -13.00 16.19 8.71
N ALA A 57 -11.88 15.46 8.65
CA ALA A 57 -11.57 14.45 9.65
C ALA A 57 -11.47 15.05 11.05
N THR A 58 -12.12 14.42 12.01
CA THR A 58 -12.02 14.80 13.43
C THR A 58 -10.73 14.24 14.03
N ASP A 59 -10.30 14.81 15.17
CA ASP A 59 -9.16 14.27 15.92
C ASP A 59 -9.34 12.81 16.28
N GLU A 60 -10.54 12.40 16.63
CA GLU A 60 -10.87 11.00 16.94
C GLU A 60 -10.63 10.08 15.71
N GLN A 61 -11.08 10.48 14.53
CA GLN A 61 -10.84 9.73 13.29
C GLN A 61 -9.36 9.67 12.94
N MET A 62 -8.62 10.77 13.11
CA MET A 62 -7.18 10.80 12.91
C MET A 62 -6.46 9.83 13.86
N TRP A 63 -6.77 9.88 15.15
CA TRP A 63 -6.19 8.95 16.12
C TRP A 63 -6.57 7.50 15.82
N HIS A 64 -7.79 7.23 15.38
CA HIS A 64 -8.22 5.89 15.02
C HIS A 64 -7.37 5.29 13.91
N VAL A 65 -7.14 6.01 12.81
CA VAL A 65 -6.28 5.50 11.71
C VAL A 65 -4.81 5.40 12.11
N LEU A 66 -4.33 6.30 12.99
CA LEU A 66 -2.97 6.21 13.54
C LEU A 66 -2.80 4.99 14.46
N GLU A 67 -3.83 4.59 15.18
CA GLU A 67 -3.84 3.35 15.97
C GLU A 67 -3.83 2.11 15.05
N GLN A 68 -4.67 2.10 14.02
CA GLN A 68 -4.67 1.02 13.02
C GLN A 68 -3.29 0.81 12.38
N THR A 69 -2.58 1.89 12.08
CA THR A 69 -1.24 1.83 11.46
C THR A 69 -0.09 1.71 12.47
N LYS A 70 -0.41 1.53 13.77
CA LYS A 70 0.56 1.40 14.88
C LYS A 70 1.53 2.59 15.00
N LEU A 71 1.11 3.79 14.58
CA LEU A 71 1.89 5.03 14.68
C LEU A 71 1.50 5.87 15.90
N ALA A 72 0.33 5.63 16.50
CA ALA A 72 -0.23 6.43 17.57
C ALA A 72 0.67 6.49 18.81
N ALA A 73 1.28 5.38 19.23
CA ALA A 73 2.14 5.33 20.41
C ALA A 73 3.36 6.26 20.26
N PHE A 74 4.01 6.23 19.10
CA PHE A 74 5.12 7.12 18.79
C PHE A 74 4.67 8.59 18.81
N LEU A 75 3.58 8.93 18.14
CA LEU A 75 3.12 10.31 18.08
C LEU A 75 2.68 10.86 19.47
N ARG A 76 2.12 10.01 20.34
CA ARG A 76 1.79 10.39 21.73
C ARG A 76 3.04 10.68 22.58
N SER A 77 4.19 10.10 22.26
CA SER A 77 5.46 10.41 22.91
C SER A 77 6.12 11.70 22.40
N GLU A 78 5.64 12.19 21.24
CA GLU A 78 6.03 13.48 20.65
C GLU A 78 4.97 14.57 21.00
N GLN A 79 4.56 15.37 20.02
CA GLN A 79 3.54 16.43 20.19
C GLN A 79 2.16 15.99 19.64
N GLY A 80 1.90 14.69 19.54
CA GLY A 80 0.63 14.15 19.03
C GLY A 80 0.37 14.53 17.57
N LEU A 81 -0.84 14.98 17.28
CA LEU A 81 -1.23 15.43 15.93
C LEU A 81 -0.49 16.72 15.52
N ASP A 82 0.03 17.48 16.48
CA ASP A 82 0.75 18.72 16.23
C ASP A 82 2.28 18.50 16.08
N THR A 83 2.73 17.23 16.08
CA THR A 83 4.11 16.85 15.77
C THR A 83 4.52 17.41 14.41
N LEU A 84 5.60 18.21 14.40
CA LEU A 84 6.11 18.86 13.20
C LEU A 84 6.88 17.87 12.34
N LEU A 85 6.55 17.84 11.06
CA LEU A 85 7.29 17.15 10.02
C LEU A 85 8.20 18.14 9.28
N LEU A 86 9.47 17.79 9.16
CA LEU A 86 10.41 18.52 8.33
C LEU A 86 10.15 18.24 6.86
N GLU A 87 10.88 18.89 5.98
CA GLU A 87 10.77 18.66 4.53
C GLU A 87 10.96 17.18 4.21
N LYS A 88 10.02 16.61 3.44
CA LYS A 88 9.93 15.18 3.12
C LYS A 88 9.86 14.26 4.35
N ALA A 89 9.40 14.80 5.47
CA ALA A 89 9.36 14.10 6.76
C ALA A 89 10.70 13.46 7.17
N SER A 90 11.81 14.16 6.90
CA SER A 90 13.18 13.66 7.14
C SER A 90 13.50 13.37 8.61
N ASN A 91 12.64 13.78 9.52
CA ASN A 91 12.72 13.47 10.96
C ASN A 91 11.95 12.20 11.35
N LEU A 92 11.31 11.52 10.42
CA LEU A 92 10.68 10.22 10.63
C LEU A 92 11.52 9.09 10.00
N SER A 93 11.42 7.88 10.56
CA SER A 93 11.95 6.68 9.91
C SER A 93 11.15 6.32 8.65
N GLY A 94 11.71 5.48 7.76
CA GLY A 94 11.00 5.02 6.57
C GLY A 94 9.68 4.33 6.89
N GLY A 95 9.66 3.46 7.90
CA GLY A 95 8.44 2.80 8.38
C GLY A 95 7.42 3.77 8.96
N GLN A 96 7.86 4.78 9.72
CA GLN A 96 6.96 5.84 10.23
C GLN A 96 6.37 6.68 9.09
N CYS A 97 7.14 7.02 8.08
CA CYS A 97 6.66 7.73 6.89
C CYS A 97 5.58 6.92 6.16
N GLN A 98 5.81 5.61 5.94
CA GLN A 98 4.84 4.74 5.26
C GLN A 98 3.57 4.55 6.08
N ARG A 99 3.69 4.35 7.41
CA ARG A 99 2.52 4.25 8.30
C ARG A 99 1.69 5.54 8.30
N LEU A 100 2.32 6.72 8.27
CA LEU A 100 1.60 7.98 8.19
C LEU A 100 0.93 8.17 6.82
N ALA A 101 1.60 7.79 5.73
CA ALA A 101 1.02 7.82 4.40
C ALA A 101 -0.19 6.87 4.29
N LEU A 102 -0.10 5.68 4.90
CA LEU A 102 -1.21 4.73 4.99
C LEU A 102 -2.35 5.30 5.83
N SER A 103 -2.08 5.92 6.98
CA SER A 103 -3.10 6.58 7.82
C SER A 103 -3.88 7.62 7.03
N ARG A 104 -3.18 8.47 6.26
CA ARG A 104 -3.80 9.44 5.36
C ARG A 104 -4.68 8.79 4.30
N ALA A 105 -4.22 7.69 3.72
CA ALA A 105 -4.96 6.93 2.73
C ALA A 105 -6.23 6.29 3.32
N LEU A 106 -6.17 5.78 4.56
CA LEU A 106 -7.32 5.22 5.26
C LEU A 106 -8.38 6.28 5.56
N LEU A 107 -7.99 7.50 5.91
CA LEU A 107 -8.92 8.63 6.08
C LEU A 107 -9.65 8.97 4.80
N HIS A 108 -8.97 8.91 3.64
CA HIS A 108 -9.60 9.17 2.35
C HIS A 108 -10.71 8.16 1.99
N ASN A 109 -10.63 6.95 2.53
CA ASN A 109 -11.67 5.92 2.50
C ASN A 109 -12.20 5.57 1.10
N SER A 110 -11.35 5.52 0.09
CA SER A 110 -11.70 5.12 -1.29
C SER A 110 -12.25 3.69 -1.38
N PRO A 111 -13.06 3.37 -2.39
CA PRO A 111 -13.46 1.99 -2.68
C PRO A 111 -12.32 1.12 -3.23
N ILE A 112 -11.34 1.72 -3.90
CA ILE A 112 -10.20 1.01 -4.54
C ILE A 112 -8.89 1.56 -4.00
N TYR A 113 -7.98 0.66 -3.62
CA TYR A 113 -6.61 1.00 -3.21
C TYR A 113 -5.60 0.31 -4.11
N ILE A 114 -4.58 1.05 -4.52
CA ILE A 114 -3.43 0.52 -5.26
C ILE A 114 -2.18 0.74 -4.42
N PHE A 115 -1.57 -0.35 -3.97
CA PHE A 115 -0.30 -0.36 -3.27
C PHE A 115 0.81 -0.75 -4.24
N ASP A 116 1.68 0.18 -4.57
CA ASP A 116 2.78 -0.02 -5.51
C ASP A 116 4.11 -0.01 -4.74
N GLU A 117 4.60 -1.21 -4.43
CA GLU A 117 5.81 -1.42 -3.61
C GLU A 117 5.79 -0.64 -2.28
N ALA A 118 4.61 -0.46 -1.70
CA ALA A 118 4.40 0.40 -0.53
C ALA A 118 5.17 -0.03 0.72
N THR A 119 5.72 -1.25 0.74
CA THR A 119 6.54 -1.78 1.85
C THR A 119 8.02 -1.92 1.50
N SER A 120 8.46 -1.45 0.33
CA SER A 120 9.88 -1.50 -0.03
C SER A 120 10.71 -0.53 0.82
N ASN A 121 11.94 -0.94 1.16
CA ASN A 121 12.91 -0.11 1.91
C ASN A 121 12.53 0.21 3.37
N ILE A 122 11.67 -0.58 3.98
CA ILE A 122 11.36 -0.49 5.41
C ILE A 122 11.81 -1.76 6.14
N ASP A 123 11.94 -1.69 7.46
CA ASP A 123 12.27 -2.86 8.28
C ASP A 123 11.14 -3.90 8.29
N VAL A 124 11.49 -5.15 8.58
CA VAL A 124 10.56 -6.29 8.50
C VAL A 124 9.36 -6.12 9.45
N GLU A 125 9.58 -5.60 10.66
CA GLU A 125 8.50 -5.39 11.63
C GLU A 125 7.49 -4.35 11.14
N SER A 126 8.00 -3.24 10.59
CA SER A 126 7.15 -2.22 9.97
C SER A 126 6.40 -2.73 8.75
N GLU A 127 7.02 -3.62 7.97
CA GLU A 127 6.37 -4.22 6.80
C GLU A 127 5.23 -5.15 7.21
N ASP A 128 5.44 -6.03 8.16
CA ASP A 128 4.42 -6.97 8.65
C ASP A 128 3.18 -6.20 9.15
N ASP A 129 3.39 -5.11 9.90
CA ASP A 129 2.32 -4.25 10.39
C ASP A 129 1.51 -3.58 9.26
N ILE A 130 2.20 -3.09 8.23
CA ILE A 130 1.55 -2.46 7.06
C ILE A 130 0.79 -3.52 6.26
N MET A 131 1.36 -4.70 6.05
CA MET A 131 0.72 -5.79 5.33
C MET A 131 -0.53 -6.30 6.06
N GLU A 132 -0.50 -6.39 7.39
CA GLU A 132 -1.69 -6.72 8.20
C GLU A 132 -2.85 -5.74 7.91
N GLN A 133 -2.56 -4.44 7.86
CA GLN A 133 -3.56 -3.41 7.55
C GLN A 133 -4.06 -3.50 6.10
N ILE A 134 -3.17 -3.78 5.13
CA ILE A 134 -3.56 -3.98 3.73
C ILE A 134 -4.52 -5.17 3.59
N TYR A 135 -4.22 -6.30 4.23
CA TYR A 135 -5.11 -7.46 4.23
C TYR A 135 -6.42 -7.22 4.97
N HIS A 136 -6.39 -6.44 6.06
CA HIS A 136 -7.62 -6.03 6.74
C HIS A 136 -8.50 -5.18 5.82
N LEU A 137 -7.91 -4.23 5.11
CA LEU A 137 -8.60 -3.37 4.15
C LEU A 137 -9.22 -4.17 2.99
N ALA A 138 -8.51 -5.18 2.50
CA ALA A 138 -8.96 -6.05 1.40
C ALA A 138 -10.25 -6.83 1.71
N LYS A 139 -10.63 -6.98 2.98
CA LYS A 139 -11.89 -7.64 3.36
C LYS A 139 -13.13 -6.86 2.94
N THR A 140 -13.01 -5.55 2.74
CA THR A 140 -14.14 -4.65 2.46
C THR A 140 -13.94 -3.74 1.26
N LYS A 141 -12.73 -3.65 0.74
CA LYS A 141 -12.32 -2.78 -0.36
C LYS A 141 -11.66 -3.58 -1.46
N THR A 142 -11.65 -3.05 -2.68
CA THR A 142 -10.82 -3.61 -3.75
C THR A 142 -9.38 -3.16 -3.54
N VAL A 143 -8.47 -4.12 -3.42
CA VAL A 143 -7.03 -3.85 -3.23
C VAL A 143 -6.24 -4.45 -4.38
N ILE A 144 -5.42 -3.63 -5.02
CA ILE A 144 -4.41 -4.04 -6.00
C ILE A 144 -3.06 -3.85 -5.32
N LEU A 145 -2.35 -4.96 -5.11
CA LEU A 145 -1.03 -4.96 -4.49
C LEU A 145 0.04 -5.33 -5.52
N ILE A 146 1.00 -4.45 -5.74
CA ILE A 146 2.19 -4.70 -6.54
C ILE A 146 3.36 -4.90 -5.58
N SER A 147 3.99 -6.07 -5.64
CA SER A 147 5.09 -6.41 -4.74
C SER A 147 6.13 -7.28 -5.43
N HIS A 148 7.41 -7.01 -5.15
CA HIS A 148 8.53 -7.90 -5.48
C HIS A 148 8.78 -8.95 -4.39
N ARG A 149 8.20 -8.76 -3.19
CA ARG A 149 8.25 -9.75 -2.11
C ARG A 149 7.04 -10.68 -2.22
N LEU A 150 7.31 -11.92 -2.60
CA LEU A 150 6.25 -12.90 -2.85
C LEU A 150 5.53 -13.34 -1.57
N ALA A 151 6.17 -13.23 -0.41
CA ALA A 151 5.51 -13.43 0.88
C ALA A 151 4.31 -12.51 1.08
N ASN A 152 4.35 -11.29 0.52
CA ASN A 152 3.31 -10.29 0.62
C ASN A 152 2.06 -10.56 -0.24
N VAL A 153 2.09 -11.54 -1.12
CA VAL A 153 0.95 -11.84 -2.02
C VAL A 153 0.31 -13.20 -1.76
N VAL A 154 0.85 -13.97 -0.81
CA VAL A 154 0.38 -15.34 -0.51
C VAL A 154 -1.11 -15.40 -0.14
N GLN A 155 -1.62 -14.38 0.56
CA GLN A 155 -3.01 -14.31 1.00
C GLN A 155 -3.93 -13.57 0.00
N ALA A 156 -3.43 -13.17 -1.17
CA ALA A 156 -4.26 -12.51 -2.17
C ALA A 156 -5.28 -13.49 -2.78
N ASP A 157 -6.50 -13.01 -3.02
CA ASP A 157 -7.56 -13.78 -3.67
C ASP A 157 -7.16 -14.21 -5.08
N HIS A 158 -6.36 -13.39 -5.76
CA HIS A 158 -5.86 -13.68 -7.11
C HIS A 158 -4.51 -13.01 -7.36
N ILE A 159 -3.57 -13.75 -7.93
CA ILE A 159 -2.22 -13.30 -8.27
C ILE A 159 -2.07 -13.31 -9.79
N TYR A 160 -1.56 -12.22 -10.35
CA TYR A 160 -1.13 -12.11 -11.74
C TYR A 160 0.39 -12.03 -11.79
N VAL A 161 1.03 -13.03 -12.39
CA VAL A 161 2.49 -13.07 -12.57
C VAL A 161 2.85 -12.42 -13.89
N MET A 162 3.64 -11.36 -13.85
CA MET A 162 4.03 -10.59 -15.02
C MET A 162 5.49 -10.82 -15.39
N LYS A 163 5.76 -11.02 -16.67
CA LYS A 163 7.12 -11.12 -17.22
C LYS A 163 7.17 -10.38 -18.55
N HIS A 164 8.12 -9.46 -18.67
CA HIS A 164 8.30 -8.64 -19.89
C HIS A 164 7.00 -7.94 -20.36
N GLY A 165 6.21 -7.42 -19.43
CA GLY A 165 4.97 -6.72 -19.73
C GLY A 165 3.76 -7.62 -20.07
N ASN A 166 3.90 -8.93 -19.98
CA ASN A 166 2.82 -9.89 -20.25
C ASN A 166 2.47 -10.67 -18.99
N ILE A 167 1.19 -11.02 -18.83
CA ILE A 167 0.74 -11.96 -17.80
C ILE A 167 1.11 -13.37 -18.28
N THR A 168 2.00 -14.04 -17.54
CA THR A 168 2.48 -15.40 -17.85
C THR A 168 1.72 -16.46 -17.08
N GLU A 169 1.30 -16.17 -15.85
CA GLU A 169 0.55 -17.05 -14.97
C GLU A 169 -0.46 -16.26 -14.17
N GLN A 170 -1.53 -16.92 -13.72
CA GLN A 170 -2.52 -16.33 -12.84
C GLN A 170 -3.25 -17.37 -12.01
N GLY A 171 -3.64 -17.03 -10.80
CA GLY A 171 -4.40 -17.90 -9.89
C GLY A 171 -4.18 -17.56 -8.44
N THR A 172 -4.58 -18.45 -7.53
CA THR A 172 -4.23 -18.37 -6.11
C THR A 172 -2.79 -18.83 -5.88
N HIS A 173 -2.24 -18.52 -4.72
CA HIS A 173 -0.92 -18.99 -4.31
C HIS A 173 -0.78 -20.51 -4.47
N GLU A 174 -1.73 -21.29 -3.92
CA GLU A 174 -1.71 -22.74 -3.94
C GLU A 174 -1.65 -23.27 -5.38
N ARG A 175 -2.51 -22.74 -6.26
CA ARG A 175 -2.55 -23.14 -7.65
C ARG A 175 -1.25 -22.84 -8.39
N LEU A 176 -0.66 -21.68 -8.16
CA LEU A 176 0.61 -21.30 -8.79
C LEU A 176 1.78 -22.15 -8.27
N MET A 177 1.74 -22.55 -7.00
CA MET A 177 2.72 -23.48 -6.42
C MET A 177 2.59 -24.89 -7.02
N GLU A 178 1.38 -25.39 -7.25
CA GLU A 178 1.13 -26.68 -7.91
C GLU A 178 1.59 -26.69 -9.36
N GLN A 179 1.47 -25.58 -10.07
CA GLN A 179 1.89 -25.46 -11.47
C GLN A 179 3.41 -25.50 -11.66
N GLN A 180 4.19 -25.19 -10.62
CA GLN A 180 5.66 -25.14 -10.65
C GLN A 180 6.24 -24.29 -11.80
N GLY A 181 5.57 -23.19 -12.11
CA GLY A 181 5.93 -22.30 -13.22
C GLY A 181 6.83 -21.12 -12.79
N THR A 182 6.63 -19.97 -13.45
CA THR A 182 7.44 -18.75 -13.24
C THR A 182 7.32 -18.19 -11.82
N TYR A 183 6.21 -18.45 -11.12
CA TYR A 183 5.99 -18.03 -9.75
C TYR A 183 6.75 -18.87 -8.72
N TYR A 184 6.88 -20.17 -8.98
CA TYR A 184 7.36 -21.19 -8.03
C TYR A 184 8.80 -20.97 -7.59
N GLU A 185 9.75 -20.90 -8.54
CA GLU A 185 11.19 -20.79 -8.21
C GLU A 185 11.55 -19.50 -7.45
N PRO A 186 11.07 -18.29 -7.86
CA PRO A 186 11.31 -17.06 -7.10
C PRO A 186 10.74 -17.13 -5.69
N TYR A 187 9.54 -17.72 -5.48
CA TYR A 187 8.96 -17.88 -4.16
C TYR A 187 9.83 -18.74 -3.24
N HIS A 188 10.28 -19.90 -3.72
CA HIS A 188 11.17 -20.78 -2.95
C HIS A 188 12.51 -20.13 -2.64
N SER A 189 13.10 -19.44 -3.61
CA SER A 189 14.37 -18.73 -3.44
C SER A 189 14.26 -17.62 -2.40
N GLN A 190 13.21 -16.82 -2.44
CA GLN A 190 12.99 -15.76 -1.44
C GLN A 190 12.76 -16.33 -0.05
N LYS A 191 11.94 -17.38 0.07
CA LYS A 191 11.65 -18.03 1.36
C LYS A 191 12.90 -18.63 1.99
N GLN A 192 13.78 -19.25 1.21
CA GLN A 192 15.06 -19.75 1.69
C GLN A 192 15.96 -18.63 2.20
N LEU A 193 16.09 -17.52 1.46
CA LEU A 193 16.89 -16.37 1.88
C LEU A 193 16.36 -15.75 3.19
N GLU A 194 15.06 -15.67 3.36
CA GLU A 194 14.44 -15.17 4.61
C GLU A 194 14.69 -16.10 5.80
N GLN A 195 14.72 -17.43 5.59
CA GLN A 195 15.06 -18.39 6.64
C GLN A 195 16.53 -18.28 7.05
N TYR A 196 17.45 -18.23 6.09
CA TYR A 196 18.88 -18.03 6.38
C TYR A 196 19.16 -16.72 7.11
N GLY A 197 18.46 -15.63 6.72
CA GLY A 197 18.57 -14.33 7.39
C GLY A 197 18.11 -14.37 8.86
N LYS A 198 17.09 -15.14 9.18
CA LYS A 198 16.59 -15.31 10.56
C LYS A 198 17.54 -16.17 11.41
N GLU A 199 18.13 -17.23 10.83
CA GLU A 199 19.09 -18.11 11.54
C GLU A 199 20.43 -17.41 11.79
N ALA A 200 20.85 -16.49 10.92
CA ALA A 200 22.10 -15.72 11.08
C ALA A 200 21.97 -14.56 12.10
N ALA A 201 20.75 -14.18 12.49
CA ALA A 201 20.48 -13.09 13.44
C ALA A 201 20.32 -13.57 14.90
N VAL A 202 20.42 -14.88 15.16
CA VAL A 202 20.41 -15.53 16.47
C VAL A 202 21.84 -15.89 16.87
#